data_442d5022c20103c25a21bc8d62b220f5
#
_entry.id   442d5022c20103c25a21bc8d62b220f5
#
_cell.length_a   1.000
_cell.length_b   1.000
_cell.length_c   1.000
_cell.angle_alpha   90.00
_cell.angle_beta   90.00
_cell.angle_gamma   90.00
#
_symmetry.space_group_name_H-M   'P 1'
#
loop_
_entity.id
_entity.type
_entity.pdbx_description
1 polymer ?
#
loop_
_entity_poly.entity_id
_entity_poly.type
_entity_poly.pdbx_seq_one_letter_code
_entity_poly.pdbx_strand_id
1 'polypeptide(L)'
;MERKWTPAQKSAIDTRDCNVLVSAAAGSGKTAVLVERIISMITDPDKNIDIDRLVVVTFTKAAAAQMKDKIRKALDSMLDENPGNVNLLRQITLLNNAQITTIDSFCLWIIRNHFPEVNLDPGFRIMDEGEKKLIENDVLEDVLEEFYAEADEEFFNLVDAFGMGRDDSGLVSIIDKIYRFSRSNPWIDEWFDECMLVYDDETYDNPAIKELYDSIKNALLDYRDKYNRLVEICSEPAGPAAYTGALQSDLLGINEMINSQDFGELGRRIRIFSFEALSRKKDA
;
A
#
# COMPACT_ATOMS: atom_id res chain seq x y z
N MET A 1 -39.18 -22.90 -0.89
CA MET A 1 -38.12 -23.90 -0.58
C MET A 1 -37.19 -23.28 0.45
N GLU A 2 -37.18 -23.80 1.66
CA GLU A 2 -36.21 -23.38 2.69
C GLU A 2 -34.78 -23.62 2.22
N ARG A 3 -33.96 -22.59 2.27
CA ARG A 3 -32.55 -22.66 1.85
C ARG A 3 -31.78 -23.48 2.91
N LYS A 4 -31.21 -24.63 2.53
CA LYS A 4 -30.36 -25.40 3.43
C LYS A 4 -29.00 -24.77 3.57
N TRP A 5 -28.68 -24.30 4.76
CA TRP A 5 -27.37 -23.76 5.11
C TRP A 5 -26.41 -24.86 5.54
N THR A 6 -25.15 -24.77 5.15
CA THR A 6 -24.09 -25.64 5.69
C THR A 6 -23.83 -25.29 7.17
N PRO A 7 -23.23 -26.18 7.97
CA PRO A 7 -22.91 -25.88 9.38
C PRO A 7 -22.07 -24.61 9.54
N ALA A 8 -21.08 -24.39 8.66
CA ALA A 8 -20.23 -23.19 8.68
C ALA A 8 -21.02 -21.91 8.33
N GLN A 9 -21.90 -21.97 7.33
CA GLN A 9 -22.78 -20.86 6.97
C GLN A 9 -23.74 -20.53 8.11
N LYS A 10 -24.33 -21.56 8.74
CA LYS A 10 -25.24 -21.40 9.89
C LYS A 10 -24.50 -20.78 11.07
N SER A 11 -23.28 -21.22 11.37
CA SER A 11 -22.45 -20.61 12.41
C SER A 11 -22.22 -19.12 12.12
N ALA A 12 -21.90 -18.72 10.89
CA ALA A 12 -21.72 -17.32 10.52
C ALA A 12 -23.03 -16.52 10.63
N ILE A 13 -24.20 -17.12 10.38
CA ILE A 13 -25.51 -16.47 10.52
C ILE A 13 -25.86 -16.26 12.00
N ASP A 14 -25.63 -17.26 12.86
CA ASP A 14 -26.14 -17.29 14.21
C ASP A 14 -25.20 -16.67 15.27
N THR A 15 -23.89 -16.62 15.01
CA THR A 15 -22.92 -16.09 15.97
C THR A 15 -23.17 -14.61 16.25
N ARG A 16 -23.23 -14.22 17.55
CA ARG A 16 -23.48 -12.86 18.06
C ARG A 16 -22.44 -12.49 19.10
N ASP A 17 -22.40 -11.19 19.42
CA ASP A 17 -21.65 -10.60 20.53
C ASP A 17 -20.12 -10.85 20.47
N CYS A 18 -19.60 -11.12 19.27
CA CYS A 18 -18.17 -11.21 18.99
C CYS A 18 -17.86 -10.84 17.52
N ASN A 19 -16.59 -10.58 17.24
CA ASN A 19 -16.11 -10.39 15.87
C ASN A 19 -16.13 -11.71 15.11
N VAL A 20 -16.67 -11.71 13.89
CA VAL A 20 -16.73 -12.88 13.01
C VAL A 20 -16.02 -12.59 11.72
N LEU A 21 -14.96 -13.34 11.45
CA LEU A 21 -14.24 -13.32 10.15
C LEU A 21 -14.71 -14.51 9.31
N VAL A 22 -15.24 -14.23 8.11
CA VAL A 22 -15.69 -15.25 7.17
C VAL A 22 -14.75 -15.31 5.97
N SER A 23 -13.93 -16.37 5.90
CA SER A 23 -13.11 -16.68 4.72
C SER A 23 -13.85 -17.68 3.84
N ALA A 24 -14.06 -17.32 2.56
CA ALA A 24 -14.81 -18.17 1.65
C ALA A 24 -14.49 -17.84 0.19
N ALA A 25 -14.43 -18.87 -0.68
CA ALA A 25 -14.17 -18.73 -2.11
C ALA A 25 -15.27 -17.94 -2.85
N ALA A 26 -15.02 -17.51 -4.06
CA ALA A 26 -16.03 -16.92 -4.93
C ALA A 26 -17.17 -17.93 -5.18
N GLY A 27 -18.43 -17.46 -5.18
CA GLY A 27 -19.59 -18.34 -5.38
C GLY A 27 -20.05 -19.14 -4.15
N SER A 28 -19.35 -19.08 -3.02
CA SER A 28 -19.72 -19.81 -1.78
C SER A 28 -20.98 -19.28 -1.07
N GLY A 29 -21.62 -18.25 -1.59
CA GLY A 29 -22.85 -17.69 -1.02
C GLY A 29 -22.63 -16.64 0.08
N LYS A 30 -21.44 -16.02 0.22
CA LYS A 30 -21.15 -14.98 1.22
C LYS A 30 -22.24 -13.92 1.37
N THR A 31 -22.67 -13.35 0.25
CA THR A 31 -23.75 -12.35 0.25
C THR A 31 -25.06 -12.88 0.78
N ALA A 32 -25.39 -14.14 0.47
CA ALA A 32 -26.62 -14.75 0.95
C ALA A 32 -26.58 -15.00 2.46
N VAL A 33 -25.43 -15.47 2.98
CA VAL A 33 -25.17 -15.63 4.41
C VAL A 33 -25.29 -14.29 5.15
N LEU A 34 -24.74 -13.21 4.57
CA LEU A 34 -24.82 -11.88 5.17
C LEU A 34 -26.26 -11.35 5.18
N VAL A 35 -27.01 -11.50 4.09
CA VAL A 35 -28.44 -11.12 4.04
C VAL A 35 -29.22 -11.88 5.11
N GLU A 36 -29.05 -13.21 5.19
CA GLU A 36 -29.73 -14.03 6.19
C GLU A 36 -29.37 -13.62 7.62
N ARG A 37 -28.09 -13.34 7.88
CA ARG A 37 -27.63 -12.82 9.16
C ARG A 37 -28.34 -11.51 9.53
N ILE A 38 -28.44 -10.57 8.59
CA ILE A 38 -29.14 -9.29 8.82
C ILE A 38 -30.61 -9.54 9.10
N ILE A 39 -31.29 -10.34 8.29
CA ILE A 39 -32.69 -10.67 8.47
C ILE A 39 -32.92 -11.32 9.85
N SER A 40 -32.11 -12.32 10.23
CA SER A 40 -32.22 -12.97 11.53
C SER A 40 -32.01 -12.03 12.72
N MET A 41 -31.20 -10.95 12.54
CA MET A 41 -30.97 -9.94 13.58
C MET A 41 -32.16 -9.00 13.75
N ILE A 42 -32.75 -8.53 12.65
CA ILE A 42 -33.83 -7.53 12.68
C ILE A 42 -35.22 -8.14 12.89
N THR A 43 -35.33 -9.46 12.74
CA THR A 43 -36.58 -10.21 13.01
C THR A 43 -36.54 -10.94 14.35
N ASP A 44 -35.44 -10.90 15.09
CA ASP A 44 -35.30 -11.50 16.42
C ASP A 44 -36.18 -10.74 17.41
N PRO A 45 -37.23 -11.41 17.99
CA PRO A 45 -38.14 -10.73 18.90
C PRO A 45 -37.49 -10.32 20.22
N ASP A 46 -36.40 -10.97 20.61
CA ASP A 46 -35.74 -10.75 21.90
C ASP A 46 -34.71 -9.59 21.84
N LYS A 47 -34.18 -9.25 20.65
CA LYS A 47 -33.09 -8.27 20.52
C LYS A 47 -33.48 -6.88 20.03
N ASN A 48 -34.65 -6.71 19.45
CA ASN A 48 -35.24 -5.43 19.00
C ASN A 48 -34.22 -4.53 18.24
N ILE A 49 -33.43 -5.12 17.34
CA ILE A 49 -32.45 -4.38 16.51
C ILE A 49 -33.15 -3.91 15.24
N ASP A 50 -33.19 -2.61 15.04
CA ASP A 50 -33.71 -2.04 13.80
C ASP A 50 -32.62 -2.00 12.72
N ILE A 51 -33.02 -2.12 11.44
CA ILE A 51 -32.09 -2.16 10.31
C ILE A 51 -31.31 -0.87 10.13
N ASP A 52 -31.87 0.28 10.53
CA ASP A 52 -31.20 1.58 10.49
C ASP A 52 -30.13 1.76 11.57
N ARG A 53 -30.05 0.83 12.53
CA ARG A 53 -28.95 0.74 13.51
C ARG A 53 -27.80 -0.15 13.06
N LEU A 54 -27.91 -0.78 11.90
CA LEU A 54 -26.86 -1.58 11.30
C LEU A 54 -26.12 -0.77 10.24
N VAL A 55 -24.79 -0.90 10.24
CA VAL A 55 -23.93 -0.36 9.17
C VAL A 55 -23.46 -1.54 8.32
N VAL A 56 -23.81 -1.51 7.04
CA VAL A 56 -23.42 -2.53 6.06
C VAL A 56 -22.64 -1.84 4.96
N VAL A 57 -21.34 -2.14 4.87
CA VAL A 57 -20.47 -1.49 3.88
C VAL A 57 -20.01 -2.47 2.80
N THR A 58 -19.86 -1.94 1.60
CA THR A 58 -19.37 -2.67 0.42
C THR A 58 -18.32 -1.83 -0.32
N PHE A 59 -17.61 -2.43 -1.25
CA PHE A 59 -16.62 -1.70 -2.07
C PHE A 59 -17.26 -0.92 -3.24
N THR A 60 -18.42 -1.33 -3.72
CA THR A 60 -19.05 -0.68 -4.89
C THR A 60 -20.50 -0.30 -4.61
N LYS A 61 -20.94 0.81 -5.20
CA LYS A 61 -22.33 1.27 -5.15
C LYS A 61 -23.31 0.21 -5.67
N ALA A 62 -22.93 -0.51 -6.72
CA ALA A 62 -23.74 -1.59 -7.28
C ALA A 62 -23.95 -2.75 -6.28
N ALA A 63 -22.89 -3.14 -5.56
CA ALA A 63 -23.00 -4.17 -4.53
C ALA A 63 -23.87 -3.73 -3.34
N ALA A 64 -23.76 -2.48 -2.92
CA ALA A 64 -24.63 -1.91 -1.88
C ALA A 64 -26.10 -1.91 -2.30
N ALA A 65 -26.40 -1.45 -3.51
CA ALA A 65 -27.76 -1.44 -4.07
C ALA A 65 -28.33 -2.88 -4.17
N GLN A 66 -27.50 -3.83 -4.66
CA GLN A 66 -27.91 -5.24 -4.74
C GLN A 66 -28.17 -5.86 -3.35
N MET A 67 -27.37 -5.47 -2.35
CA MET A 67 -27.57 -5.92 -0.96
C MET A 67 -28.90 -5.41 -0.43
N LYS A 68 -29.18 -4.11 -0.60
CA LYS A 68 -30.41 -3.47 -0.17
C LYS A 68 -31.65 -4.10 -0.84
N ASP A 69 -31.56 -4.38 -2.14
CA ASP A 69 -32.63 -5.07 -2.90
C ASP A 69 -32.89 -6.49 -2.37
N LYS A 70 -31.82 -7.27 -2.07
CA LYS A 70 -31.97 -8.62 -1.53
C LYS A 70 -32.61 -8.62 -0.15
N ILE A 71 -32.23 -7.68 0.73
CA ILE A 71 -32.84 -7.54 2.05
C ILE A 71 -34.32 -7.17 1.90
N ARG A 72 -34.66 -6.20 1.04
CA ARG A 72 -36.05 -5.82 0.75
C ARG A 72 -36.87 -7.02 0.30
N LYS A 73 -36.41 -7.76 -0.70
CA LYS A 73 -37.12 -8.95 -1.21
C LYS A 73 -37.34 -10.03 -0.14
N ALA A 74 -36.35 -10.21 0.74
CA ALA A 74 -36.50 -11.16 1.84
C ALA A 74 -37.58 -10.70 2.84
N LEU A 75 -37.58 -9.42 3.21
CA LEU A 75 -38.61 -8.85 4.10
C LEU A 75 -40.02 -8.89 3.46
N ASP A 76 -40.12 -8.55 2.19
CA ASP A 76 -41.40 -8.60 1.45
C ASP A 76 -41.95 -10.03 1.41
N SER A 77 -41.09 -11.03 1.13
CA SER A 77 -41.49 -12.44 1.14
C SER A 77 -41.99 -12.92 2.53
N MET A 78 -41.31 -12.48 3.59
CA MET A 78 -41.74 -12.80 4.97
C MET A 78 -43.07 -12.10 5.34
N LEU A 79 -43.27 -10.88 4.83
CA LEU A 79 -44.50 -10.13 5.03
C LEU A 79 -45.70 -10.79 4.29
N ASP A 80 -45.45 -11.31 3.06
CA ASP A 80 -46.48 -12.07 2.32
C ASP A 80 -46.95 -13.31 3.08
N GLU A 81 -46.03 -13.97 3.81
CA GLU A 81 -46.38 -15.11 4.68
C GLU A 81 -47.07 -14.67 5.98
N ASN A 82 -46.80 -13.45 6.47
CA ASN A 82 -47.35 -12.86 7.69
C ASN A 82 -47.82 -11.41 7.49
N PRO A 83 -48.90 -11.15 6.78
CA PRO A 83 -49.32 -9.79 6.39
C PRO A 83 -49.58 -8.79 7.53
N GLY A 84 -49.81 -9.30 8.73
CA GLY A 84 -50.07 -8.51 9.95
C GLY A 84 -48.82 -8.22 10.81
N ASN A 85 -47.63 -8.63 10.40
CA ASN A 85 -46.44 -8.46 11.22
C ASN A 85 -45.96 -7.00 11.22
N VAL A 86 -46.22 -6.30 12.32
CA VAL A 86 -45.89 -4.88 12.50
C VAL A 86 -44.38 -4.64 12.46
N ASN A 87 -43.57 -5.60 12.98
CA ASN A 87 -42.12 -5.47 12.93
C ASN A 87 -41.59 -5.48 11.47
N LEU A 88 -42.06 -6.42 10.65
CA LEU A 88 -41.66 -6.49 9.24
C LEU A 88 -42.00 -5.20 8.47
N LEU A 89 -43.19 -4.66 8.65
CA LEU A 89 -43.60 -3.38 8.06
C LEU A 89 -42.71 -2.24 8.52
N ARG A 90 -42.32 -2.21 9.79
CA ARG A 90 -41.38 -1.25 10.36
C ARG A 90 -40.01 -1.39 9.71
N GLN A 91 -39.43 -2.58 9.63
CA GLN A 91 -38.12 -2.81 9.02
C GLN A 91 -38.07 -2.41 7.55
N ILE A 92 -39.12 -2.70 6.78
CA ILE A 92 -39.24 -2.26 5.37
C ILE A 92 -39.23 -0.74 5.27
N THR A 93 -39.89 -0.05 6.17
CA THR A 93 -39.89 1.43 6.20
C THR A 93 -38.52 1.98 6.55
N LEU A 94 -37.90 1.45 7.60
CA LEU A 94 -36.55 1.85 8.08
C LEU A 94 -35.45 1.53 7.09
N LEU A 95 -35.62 0.51 6.22
CA LEU A 95 -34.64 0.12 5.21
C LEU A 95 -34.27 1.28 4.27
N ASN A 96 -35.17 2.24 4.07
CA ASN A 96 -34.85 3.40 3.21
C ASN A 96 -33.74 4.28 3.81
N ASN A 97 -33.68 4.39 5.15
CA ASN A 97 -32.70 5.18 5.88
C ASN A 97 -31.50 4.35 6.39
N ALA A 98 -31.55 3.02 6.18
CA ALA A 98 -30.46 2.13 6.61
C ALA A 98 -29.15 2.42 5.89
N GLN A 99 -28.05 2.40 6.64
CA GLN A 99 -26.68 2.62 6.16
C GLN A 99 -26.14 1.36 5.45
N ILE A 100 -26.70 1.07 4.28
CA ILE A 100 -26.23 0.02 3.36
C ILE A 100 -25.59 0.70 2.17
N THR A 101 -24.25 0.89 2.20
CA THR A 101 -23.57 1.82 1.31
C THR A 101 -22.11 1.41 1.05
N THR A 102 -21.34 2.22 0.31
CA THR A 102 -19.89 2.02 0.21
C THR A 102 -19.18 2.61 1.44
N ILE A 103 -17.95 2.14 1.71
CA ILE A 103 -17.12 2.68 2.80
C ILE A 103 -16.98 4.20 2.64
N ASP A 104 -16.61 4.69 1.46
CA ASP A 104 -16.44 6.13 1.20
C ASP A 104 -17.74 6.93 1.45
N SER A 105 -18.89 6.39 0.98
CA SER A 105 -20.17 7.05 1.21
C SER A 105 -20.56 7.08 2.68
N PHE A 106 -20.19 6.05 3.46
CA PHE A 106 -20.40 6.02 4.89
C PHE A 106 -19.50 7.04 5.60
N CYS A 107 -18.21 7.11 5.25
CA CYS A 107 -17.29 8.14 5.76
C CYS A 107 -17.81 9.55 5.46
N LEU A 108 -18.27 9.79 4.23
CA LEU A 108 -18.85 11.08 3.86
C LEU A 108 -20.12 11.41 4.68
N TRP A 109 -20.95 10.40 4.96
CA TRP A 109 -22.13 10.56 5.81
C TRP A 109 -21.73 10.95 7.25
N ILE A 110 -20.70 10.30 7.82
CA ILE A 110 -20.17 10.66 9.14
C ILE A 110 -19.71 12.13 9.14
N ILE A 111 -18.85 12.51 8.18
CA ILE A 111 -18.32 13.87 8.07
C ILE A 111 -19.44 14.91 7.97
N ARG A 112 -20.46 14.64 7.15
CA ARG A 112 -21.62 15.55 6.98
C ARG A 112 -22.46 15.72 8.25
N ASN A 113 -22.47 14.74 9.14
CA ASN A 113 -23.20 14.82 10.40
C ASN A 113 -22.33 15.36 11.54
N HIS A 114 -21.00 15.36 11.38
CA HIS A 114 -20.01 15.74 12.39
C HIS A 114 -19.00 16.78 11.85
N PHE A 115 -19.39 17.58 10.85
CA PHE A 115 -18.50 18.55 10.21
C PHE A 115 -17.88 19.58 11.18
N PRO A 116 -18.55 20.02 12.28
CA PRO A 116 -17.92 20.94 13.22
C PRO A 116 -16.76 20.33 14.00
N GLU A 117 -16.81 19.01 14.24
CA GLU A 117 -15.79 18.29 15.01
C GLU A 117 -14.47 18.14 14.22
N VAL A 118 -14.55 18.25 12.91
CA VAL A 118 -13.39 18.18 12.00
C VAL A 118 -13.07 19.54 11.33
N ASN A 119 -13.63 20.63 11.86
CA ASN A 119 -13.43 22.01 11.39
C ASN A 119 -13.72 22.21 9.88
N LEU A 120 -14.72 21.53 9.35
CA LEU A 120 -15.14 21.69 7.96
C LEU A 120 -16.33 22.64 7.83
N ASP A 121 -16.39 23.37 6.71
CA ASP A 121 -17.57 24.13 6.32
C ASP A 121 -18.72 23.16 5.94
N PRO A 122 -19.97 23.41 6.39
CA PRO A 122 -21.11 22.55 6.03
C PRO A 122 -21.37 22.46 4.53
N GLY A 123 -20.93 23.47 3.76
CA GLY A 123 -21.02 23.49 2.31
C GLY A 123 -19.89 22.80 1.56
N PHE A 124 -19.01 22.08 2.26
CA PHE A 124 -17.87 21.41 1.62
C PHE A 124 -18.33 20.45 0.51
N ARG A 125 -17.50 20.34 -0.50
CA ARG A 125 -17.65 19.37 -1.59
C ARG A 125 -16.41 18.51 -1.74
N ILE A 126 -16.58 17.34 -2.29
CA ILE A 126 -15.44 16.53 -2.74
C ILE A 126 -14.98 17.12 -4.08
N MET A 127 -13.70 17.46 -4.19
CA MET A 127 -13.12 17.91 -5.45
C MET A 127 -12.94 16.75 -6.42
N ASP A 128 -12.94 17.03 -7.71
CA ASP A 128 -12.62 16.01 -8.71
C ASP A 128 -11.11 15.74 -8.79
N GLU A 129 -10.73 14.63 -9.44
CA GLU A 129 -9.33 14.20 -9.52
C GLU A 129 -8.45 15.18 -10.33
N GLY A 130 -9.02 15.91 -11.28
CA GLY A 130 -8.28 16.92 -12.06
C GLY A 130 -7.94 18.15 -11.22
N GLU A 131 -8.93 18.66 -10.48
CA GLU A 131 -8.78 19.77 -9.56
C GLU A 131 -7.81 19.43 -8.41
N LYS A 132 -7.93 18.22 -7.85
CA LYS A 132 -7.02 17.70 -6.83
C LYS A 132 -5.58 17.71 -7.32
N LYS A 133 -5.32 17.17 -8.52
CA LYS A 133 -3.98 17.09 -9.08
C LYS A 133 -3.35 18.45 -9.34
N LEU A 134 -4.15 19.43 -9.75
CA LEU A 134 -3.65 20.80 -9.92
C LEU A 134 -3.21 21.38 -8.59
N ILE A 135 -4.06 21.29 -7.55
CA ILE A 135 -3.72 21.80 -6.22
C ILE A 135 -2.51 21.07 -5.62
N GLU A 136 -2.42 19.74 -5.78
CA GLU A 136 -1.27 18.96 -5.30
C GLU A 136 0.04 19.43 -5.97
N ASN A 137 0.01 19.71 -7.28
CA ASN A 137 1.18 20.21 -8.00
C ASN A 137 1.56 21.62 -7.56
N ASP A 138 0.59 22.54 -7.48
CA ASP A 138 0.82 23.93 -7.07
C ASP A 138 1.43 23.99 -5.65
N VAL A 139 0.85 23.24 -4.69
CA VAL A 139 1.37 23.18 -3.33
C VAL A 139 2.78 22.58 -3.28
N LEU A 140 3.06 21.54 -4.07
CA LEU A 140 4.38 20.92 -4.10
C LEU A 140 5.43 21.87 -4.70
N GLU A 141 5.07 22.64 -5.73
CA GLU A 141 5.93 23.66 -6.33
C GLU A 141 6.24 24.77 -5.30
N ASP A 142 5.22 25.30 -4.61
CA ASP A 142 5.39 26.30 -3.56
C ASP A 142 6.31 25.81 -2.43
N VAL A 143 6.12 24.58 -1.95
CA VAL A 143 6.96 23.99 -0.89
C VAL A 143 8.41 23.82 -1.36
N LEU A 144 8.64 23.35 -2.57
CA LEU A 144 10.00 23.22 -3.10
C LEU A 144 10.68 24.58 -3.27
N GLU A 145 9.95 25.62 -3.73
CA GLU A 145 10.48 26.98 -3.81
C GLU A 145 10.90 27.54 -2.44
N GLU A 146 10.13 27.24 -1.37
CA GLU A 146 10.50 27.63 0.01
C GLU A 146 11.83 26.96 0.41
N PHE A 147 11.99 25.66 0.22
CA PHE A 147 13.23 24.94 0.53
C PHE A 147 14.41 25.43 -0.29
N TYR A 148 14.22 25.75 -1.58
CA TYR A 148 15.27 26.36 -2.40
C TYR A 148 15.66 27.76 -1.91
N ALA A 149 14.71 28.54 -1.42
CA ALA A 149 14.95 29.88 -0.89
C ALA A 149 15.73 29.87 0.44
N GLU A 150 15.55 28.85 1.27
CA GLU A 150 16.30 28.62 2.50
C GLU A 150 17.76 28.27 2.25
N ALA A 151 18.09 27.79 1.05
CA ALA A 151 19.43 27.43 0.60
C ALA A 151 20.20 26.49 1.56
N ASP A 152 19.49 25.50 2.12
CA ASP A 152 20.07 24.52 3.01
C ASP A 152 20.93 23.50 2.24
N GLU A 153 22.16 23.26 2.74
CA GLU A 153 23.11 22.32 2.14
C GLU A 153 22.57 20.88 2.15
N GLU A 154 21.82 20.48 3.18
CA GLU A 154 21.21 19.15 3.28
C GLU A 154 20.12 18.96 2.21
N PHE A 155 19.34 20.00 1.94
CA PHE A 155 18.35 19.98 0.87
C PHE A 155 18.99 19.86 -0.51
N PHE A 156 20.07 20.61 -0.78
CA PHE A 156 20.78 20.47 -2.04
C PHE A 156 21.40 19.08 -2.23
N ASN A 157 21.96 18.49 -1.17
CA ASN A 157 22.45 17.12 -1.21
C ASN A 157 21.34 16.11 -1.52
N LEU A 158 20.12 16.33 -0.98
CA LEU A 158 18.94 15.53 -1.29
C LEU A 158 18.55 15.66 -2.77
N VAL A 159 18.50 16.89 -3.28
CA VAL A 159 18.22 17.16 -4.70
C VAL A 159 19.25 16.50 -5.61
N ASP A 160 20.55 16.61 -5.30
CA ASP A 160 21.61 15.98 -6.07
C ASP A 160 21.54 14.44 -6.04
N ALA A 161 21.10 13.87 -4.91
CA ALA A 161 20.98 12.42 -4.77
C ALA A 161 19.80 11.83 -5.54
N PHE A 162 18.68 12.54 -5.61
CA PHE A 162 17.41 12.04 -6.16
C PHE A 162 16.95 12.77 -7.43
N GLY A 163 17.51 13.92 -7.75
CA GLY A 163 17.31 14.60 -9.03
C GLY A 163 17.92 13.80 -10.17
N MET A 164 17.31 13.84 -11.35
CA MET A 164 17.82 13.16 -12.55
C MET A 164 18.90 13.96 -13.29
N GLY A 165 19.57 14.89 -12.62
CA GLY A 165 20.71 15.67 -13.12
C GLY A 165 20.35 16.81 -14.07
N ARG A 166 19.07 17.00 -14.42
CA ARG A 166 18.57 18.11 -15.25
C ARG A 166 17.38 18.84 -14.65
N ASP A 167 16.62 18.17 -13.78
CA ASP A 167 15.43 18.69 -13.13
C ASP A 167 15.14 17.89 -11.84
N ASP A 168 14.16 18.37 -11.06
CA ASP A 168 13.77 17.81 -9.78
C ASP A 168 12.72 16.69 -9.89
N SER A 169 12.43 16.24 -11.11
CA SER A 169 11.33 15.28 -11.35
C SER A 169 11.51 13.98 -10.59
N GLY A 170 12.74 13.55 -10.34
CA GLY A 170 13.07 12.39 -9.52
C GLY A 170 12.64 12.58 -8.06
N LEU A 171 13.03 13.71 -7.47
CA LEU A 171 12.66 14.07 -6.10
C LEU A 171 11.14 14.23 -5.96
N VAL A 172 10.52 14.99 -6.86
CA VAL A 172 9.06 15.18 -6.94
C VAL A 172 8.32 13.83 -6.96
N SER A 173 8.81 12.89 -7.79
CA SER A 173 8.20 11.55 -7.89
C SER A 173 8.30 10.75 -6.58
N ILE A 174 9.39 10.90 -5.84
CA ILE A 174 9.58 10.23 -4.55
C ILE A 174 8.66 10.85 -3.50
N ILE A 175 8.62 12.18 -3.41
CA ILE A 175 7.73 12.91 -2.50
C ILE A 175 6.27 12.53 -2.74
N ASP A 176 5.80 12.51 -3.99
CA ASP A 176 4.43 12.11 -4.35
C ASP A 176 4.13 10.68 -3.89
N LYS A 177 5.06 9.74 -4.09
CA LYS A 177 4.89 8.34 -3.63
C LYS A 177 4.78 8.24 -2.11
N ILE A 178 5.70 8.92 -1.38
CA ILE A 178 5.69 8.92 0.09
C ILE A 178 4.41 9.56 0.60
N TYR A 179 4.02 10.70 0.06
CA TYR A 179 2.78 11.41 0.40
C TYR A 179 1.55 10.51 0.21
N ARG A 180 1.41 9.87 -0.94
CA ARG A 180 0.28 8.97 -1.22
C ARG A 180 0.25 7.77 -0.28
N PHE A 181 1.42 7.21 0.04
CA PHE A 181 1.54 6.09 0.96
C PHE A 181 1.21 6.49 2.39
N SER A 182 1.74 7.63 2.87
CA SER A 182 1.48 8.14 4.22
C SER A 182 -0.01 8.39 4.47
N ARG A 183 -0.75 8.85 3.44
CA ARG A 183 -2.21 9.07 3.49
C ARG A 183 -3.03 7.80 3.73
N SER A 184 -2.45 6.62 3.59
CA SER A 184 -3.11 5.36 3.98
C SER A 184 -3.07 5.09 5.48
N ASN A 185 -2.27 5.85 6.23
CA ASN A 185 -2.17 5.77 7.68
C ASN A 185 -3.08 6.81 8.34
N PRO A 186 -3.85 6.44 9.39
CA PRO A 186 -4.71 7.38 10.11
C PRO A 186 -3.90 8.38 10.95
N TRP A 187 -2.70 8.01 11.39
CA TRP A 187 -1.77 8.83 12.20
C TRP A 187 -0.49 9.04 11.40
N ILE A 188 -0.50 10.07 10.53
CA ILE A 188 0.57 10.31 9.55
C ILE A 188 1.87 10.72 10.25
N ASP A 189 1.78 11.60 11.25
CA ASP A 189 2.96 12.11 11.94
C ASP A 189 3.66 11.01 12.73
N GLU A 190 2.92 10.20 13.49
CA GLU A 190 3.47 9.05 14.21
C GLU A 190 4.08 8.01 13.24
N TRP A 191 3.48 7.83 12.07
CA TRP A 191 4.04 6.94 11.05
C TRP A 191 5.38 7.46 10.51
N PHE A 192 5.52 8.78 10.28
CA PHE A 192 6.80 9.37 9.90
C PHE A 192 7.83 9.22 11.00
N ASP A 193 7.47 9.47 12.26
CA ASP A 193 8.36 9.30 13.40
C ASP A 193 8.86 7.85 13.51
N GLU A 194 7.98 6.85 13.36
CA GLU A 194 8.36 5.43 13.32
C GLU A 194 9.29 5.12 12.17
N CYS A 195 9.07 5.69 10.97
CA CYS A 195 9.95 5.52 9.83
C CYS A 195 11.34 6.12 10.10
N MET A 196 11.42 7.27 10.74
CA MET A 196 12.69 7.93 11.07
C MET A 196 13.51 7.15 12.08
N LEU A 197 12.87 6.52 13.09
CA LEU A 197 13.57 5.66 14.07
C LEU A 197 14.39 4.54 13.40
N VAL A 198 13.97 4.09 12.23
CA VAL A 198 14.73 3.07 11.47
C VAL A 198 16.08 3.58 10.98
N TYR A 199 16.22 4.89 10.77
CA TYR A 199 17.46 5.53 10.30
C TYR A 199 18.34 6.05 11.44
N ASP A 200 17.78 6.23 12.64
CA ASP A 200 18.52 6.66 13.84
C ASP A 200 19.36 5.52 14.46
N ASP A 201 19.14 4.28 14.02
CA ASP A 201 19.93 3.15 14.48
C ASP A 201 21.31 3.15 13.78
N GLU A 202 22.33 3.63 14.50
CA GLU A 202 23.74 3.59 14.07
C GLU A 202 24.27 2.15 13.95
N THR A 203 23.54 1.17 14.45
CA THR A 203 23.89 -0.23 14.27
C THR A 203 23.45 -0.71 12.90
N TYR A 204 24.33 -1.37 12.15
CA TYR A 204 23.99 -1.98 10.85
C TYR A 204 23.01 -3.18 10.96
N ASP A 205 22.31 -3.32 12.07
CA ASP A 205 21.34 -4.40 12.33
C ASP A 205 19.92 -4.07 11.82
N ASN A 206 19.78 -2.89 11.21
CA ASN A 206 18.55 -2.44 10.57
C ASN A 206 18.16 -3.35 9.38
N PRO A 207 16.93 -3.87 9.32
CA PRO A 207 16.47 -4.74 8.23
C PRO A 207 16.63 -4.14 6.83
N ALA A 208 16.43 -2.83 6.66
CA ALA A 208 16.60 -2.16 5.37
C ALA A 208 18.07 -2.10 4.94
N ILE A 209 18.99 -1.85 5.88
CA ILE A 209 20.44 -1.88 5.63
C ILE A 209 20.89 -3.30 5.28
N LYS A 210 20.33 -4.30 5.94
CA LYS A 210 20.62 -5.71 5.65
C LYS A 210 20.16 -6.10 4.25
N GLU A 211 18.94 -5.71 3.87
CA GLU A 211 18.42 -5.95 2.52
C GLU A 211 19.25 -5.25 1.45
N LEU A 212 19.67 -4.01 1.70
CA LEU A 212 20.58 -3.26 0.82
C LEU A 212 21.94 -3.96 0.70
N TYR A 213 22.51 -4.42 1.82
CA TYR A 213 23.77 -5.15 1.85
C TYR A 213 23.71 -6.44 1.03
N ASP A 214 22.66 -7.22 1.22
CA ASP A 214 22.43 -8.45 0.48
C ASP A 214 22.21 -8.17 -1.02
N SER A 215 21.49 -7.12 -1.36
CA SER A 215 21.28 -6.69 -2.76
C SER A 215 22.60 -6.29 -3.44
N ILE A 216 23.45 -5.51 -2.77
CA ILE A 216 24.77 -5.13 -3.30
C ILE A 216 25.66 -6.37 -3.45
N LYS A 217 25.66 -7.27 -2.47
CA LYS A 217 26.43 -8.53 -2.57
C LYS A 217 25.99 -9.38 -3.76
N ASN A 218 24.70 -9.51 -3.98
CA ASN A 218 24.18 -10.24 -5.13
C ASN A 218 24.63 -9.61 -6.46
N ALA A 219 24.59 -8.28 -6.57
CA ALA A 219 25.10 -7.57 -7.75
C ALA A 219 26.60 -7.81 -7.94
N LEU A 220 27.39 -7.79 -6.87
CA LEU A 220 28.83 -8.07 -6.94
C LEU A 220 29.12 -9.52 -7.38
N LEU A 221 28.31 -10.50 -6.97
CA LEU A 221 28.40 -11.89 -7.42
C LEU A 221 28.15 -11.99 -8.92
N ASP A 222 27.15 -11.29 -9.45
CA ASP A 222 26.89 -11.22 -10.89
C ASP A 222 28.07 -10.57 -11.66
N TYR A 223 28.65 -9.50 -11.12
CA TYR A 223 29.85 -8.89 -11.69
C TYR A 223 31.04 -9.84 -11.68
N ARG A 224 31.30 -10.55 -10.58
CA ARG A 224 32.37 -11.56 -10.50
C ARG A 224 32.24 -12.60 -11.58
N ASP A 225 31.02 -13.14 -11.81
CA ASP A 225 30.79 -14.16 -12.80
C ASP A 225 31.00 -13.63 -14.23
N LYS A 226 30.61 -12.36 -14.50
CA LYS A 226 30.91 -11.69 -15.77
C LYS A 226 32.40 -11.48 -15.97
N TYR A 227 33.12 -11.05 -14.95
CA TYR A 227 34.58 -10.83 -15.01
C TYR A 227 35.34 -12.13 -15.21
N ASN A 228 34.95 -13.21 -14.53
CA ASN A 228 35.52 -14.56 -14.75
C ASN A 228 35.39 -14.97 -16.23
N ARG A 229 34.20 -14.78 -16.82
CA ARG A 229 33.97 -15.06 -18.25
C ARG A 229 34.83 -14.18 -19.17
N LEU A 230 35.02 -12.90 -18.84
CA LEU A 230 35.88 -12.02 -19.61
C LEU A 230 37.35 -12.45 -19.55
N VAL A 231 37.85 -12.89 -18.38
CA VAL A 231 39.20 -13.43 -18.20
C VAL A 231 39.40 -14.72 -19.01
N GLU A 232 38.38 -15.59 -19.05
CA GLU A 232 38.40 -16.80 -19.88
C GLU A 232 38.53 -16.43 -21.37
N ILE A 233 37.71 -15.49 -21.87
CA ILE A 233 37.78 -15.02 -23.28
C ILE A 233 39.16 -14.41 -23.60
N CYS A 234 39.73 -13.64 -22.68
CA CYS A 234 41.08 -13.07 -22.88
C CYS A 234 42.18 -14.14 -22.90
N SER A 235 41.92 -15.31 -22.33
CA SER A 235 42.87 -16.45 -22.29
C SER A 235 42.78 -17.36 -23.52
N GLU A 236 41.78 -17.16 -24.39
CA GLU A 236 41.67 -17.93 -25.65
C GLU A 236 42.78 -17.56 -26.62
N PRO A 237 43.19 -18.47 -27.55
CA PRO A 237 44.28 -18.22 -28.51
C PRO A 237 44.08 -16.99 -29.41
N ALA A 238 42.84 -16.60 -29.67
CA ALA A 238 42.44 -15.42 -30.43
C ALA A 238 41.92 -14.27 -29.53
N GLY A 239 41.97 -14.42 -28.21
CA GLY A 239 41.44 -13.48 -27.25
C GLY A 239 42.33 -12.27 -27.03
N PRO A 240 41.79 -11.17 -26.51
CA PRO A 240 42.52 -9.92 -26.28
C PRO A 240 43.34 -10.02 -24.97
N ALA A 241 44.41 -10.83 -24.99
CA ALA A 241 45.28 -11.09 -23.83
C ALA A 241 45.82 -9.85 -23.12
N ALA A 242 45.89 -8.72 -23.83
CA ALA A 242 46.39 -7.42 -23.27
C ALA A 242 45.51 -6.93 -22.08
N TYR A 243 44.27 -7.37 -21.95
CA TYR A 243 43.33 -6.93 -20.90
C TYR A 243 43.30 -7.87 -19.70
N THR A 244 43.91 -9.05 -19.78
CA THR A 244 43.84 -10.08 -18.72
C THR A 244 44.30 -9.53 -17.37
N GLY A 245 45.39 -8.79 -17.32
CA GLY A 245 45.96 -8.24 -16.09
C GLY A 245 44.99 -7.26 -15.39
N ALA A 246 44.41 -6.34 -16.15
CA ALA A 246 43.44 -5.38 -15.60
C ALA A 246 42.18 -6.06 -15.08
N LEU A 247 41.63 -7.00 -15.88
CA LEU A 247 40.44 -7.75 -15.48
C LEU A 247 40.67 -8.64 -14.25
N GLN A 248 41.87 -9.21 -14.10
CA GLN A 248 42.23 -9.99 -12.91
C GLN A 248 42.40 -9.07 -11.67
N SER A 249 42.97 -7.89 -11.82
CA SER A 249 43.07 -6.90 -10.75
C SER A 249 41.70 -6.45 -10.25
N ASP A 250 40.81 -6.12 -11.20
CA ASP A 250 39.42 -5.74 -10.87
C ASP A 250 38.67 -6.89 -10.19
N LEU A 251 38.86 -8.12 -10.67
CA LEU A 251 38.25 -9.32 -10.09
C LEU A 251 38.70 -9.57 -8.64
N LEU A 252 39.95 -9.30 -8.31
CA LEU A 252 40.46 -9.35 -6.94
C LEU A 252 39.72 -8.35 -6.04
N GLY A 253 39.58 -7.10 -6.47
CA GLY A 253 38.87 -6.08 -5.72
C GLY A 253 37.37 -6.42 -5.54
N ILE A 254 36.71 -6.95 -6.58
CA ILE A 254 35.32 -7.44 -6.49
C ILE A 254 35.22 -8.57 -5.45
N ASN A 255 36.14 -9.55 -5.47
CA ASN A 255 36.13 -10.63 -4.49
C ASN A 255 36.37 -10.12 -3.04
N GLU A 256 37.21 -9.11 -2.87
CA GLU A 256 37.40 -8.49 -1.55
C GLU A 256 36.10 -7.81 -1.06
N MET A 257 35.36 -7.13 -1.92
CA MET A 257 34.07 -6.54 -1.59
C MET A 257 33.03 -7.60 -1.22
N ILE A 258 32.96 -8.70 -1.97
CA ILE A 258 32.07 -9.84 -1.67
C ILE A 258 32.36 -10.46 -0.30
N ASN A 259 33.62 -10.52 0.10
CA ASN A 259 34.08 -11.13 1.36
C ASN A 259 33.95 -10.17 2.56
N SER A 260 33.40 -8.97 2.40
CA SER A 260 33.14 -8.05 3.51
C SER A 260 32.24 -8.69 4.57
N GLN A 261 32.51 -8.44 5.84
CA GLN A 261 31.80 -9.05 6.96
C GLN A 261 30.53 -8.25 7.32
N ASP A 262 30.56 -6.93 7.10
CA ASP A 262 29.46 -6.02 7.40
C ASP A 262 29.31 -4.94 6.33
N PHE A 263 28.21 -4.16 6.42
CA PHE A 263 27.89 -3.07 5.49
C PHE A 263 28.93 -1.96 5.54
N GLY A 264 29.48 -1.64 6.70
CA GLY A 264 30.51 -0.60 6.87
C GLY A 264 31.83 -0.99 6.21
N GLU A 265 32.25 -2.25 6.35
CA GLU A 265 33.41 -2.77 5.65
C GLU A 265 33.22 -2.75 4.14
N LEU A 266 32.06 -3.20 3.67
CA LEU A 266 31.70 -3.15 2.26
C LEU A 266 31.77 -1.71 1.71
N GLY A 267 31.17 -0.74 2.39
CA GLY A 267 31.20 0.66 2.02
C GLY A 267 32.60 1.25 1.95
N ARG A 268 33.48 0.91 2.90
CA ARG A 268 34.90 1.33 2.85
C ARG A 268 35.61 0.75 1.63
N ARG A 269 35.41 -0.54 1.34
CA ARG A 269 36.04 -1.20 0.19
C ARG A 269 35.55 -0.63 -1.14
N ILE A 270 34.27 -0.34 -1.28
CA ILE A 270 33.69 0.31 -2.48
C ILE A 270 34.33 1.70 -2.70
N ARG A 271 34.48 2.50 -1.64
CA ARG A 271 35.03 3.87 -1.77
C ARG A 271 36.51 3.91 -2.21
N ILE A 272 37.29 2.91 -1.86
CA ILE A 272 38.71 2.86 -2.22
C ILE A 272 38.96 2.07 -3.51
N PHE A 273 37.95 1.35 -4.01
CA PHE A 273 38.06 0.58 -5.23
C PHE A 273 38.11 1.50 -6.46
N SER A 274 39.02 1.21 -7.36
CA SER A 274 39.09 1.86 -8.67
C SER A 274 39.41 0.81 -9.73
N PHE A 275 38.75 0.92 -10.87
CA PHE A 275 39.01 0.03 -12.00
C PHE A 275 40.43 0.26 -12.55
N GLU A 276 41.09 -0.84 -12.90
CA GLU A 276 42.40 -0.79 -13.53
C GLU A 276 42.27 -0.27 -14.96
N ALA A 277 43.17 0.63 -15.35
CA ALA A 277 43.16 1.20 -16.68
C ALA A 277 43.50 0.18 -17.76
N LEU A 278 42.61 -0.01 -18.73
CA LEU A 278 42.83 -0.90 -19.86
C LEU A 278 44.01 -0.41 -20.72
N SER A 279 44.94 -1.29 -21.06
CA SER A 279 46.08 -0.92 -21.90
C SER A 279 45.62 -0.52 -23.31
N ARG A 280 46.01 0.71 -23.74
CA ARG A 280 45.77 1.17 -25.11
C ARG A 280 46.84 0.60 -26.06
N LYS A 281 46.97 -0.73 -26.18
CA LYS A 281 47.76 -1.26 -27.27
C LYS A 281 46.97 -1.14 -28.56
N LYS A 282 47.43 -0.29 -29.48
CA LYS A 282 47.06 -0.39 -30.90
C LYS A 282 47.61 -1.73 -31.36
N ASP A 283 46.75 -2.60 -31.85
CA ASP A 283 47.16 -3.78 -32.59
C ASP A 283 48.00 -3.28 -33.79
N ALA A 284 49.25 -3.83 -33.89
CA ALA A 284 50.13 -3.56 -34.99
C ALA A 284 49.77 -4.46 -36.19
#